data_3433632feb96517227ac1ec88a01898f
#
_entry.id   3433632feb96517227ac1ec88a01898f
#
_cell.length_a   1.000
_cell.length_b   1.000
_cell.length_c   1.000
_cell.angle_alpha   90.00
_cell.angle_beta   90.00
_cell.angle_gamma   90.00
#
_symmetry.space_group_name_H-M   'P 1'
#
loop_
_entity.id
_entity.type
_entity.pdbx_description
1 polymer ?
#
loop_
_entity_poly.entity_id
_entity_poly.type
_entity_poly.pdbx_seq_one_letter_code
_entity_poly.pdbx_strand_id
1 'polypeptide(L)'
;MKALTLAILFVVAAGPLATGATLDIYWIDVEGGAATLVVTPDTETILMDAGWPGFEGRDAERIATVLGEEVGKLELDYFIASHFHRDHTGGVAALAERVPIRNFVDHGDSVEVGWNERADELWQSYVDTAGDRRMRAEPGQRLPLANTDFVFVAARSRFLEEPLSPAPPNPHCRDAAAKQIDRGENGKSVGFLIRVGDFEFLDLGDLSWNYEIETACPVNLFGAVDLYQVTHHGMHMSGAPAHIRAIQPLVAVMNNGPRKGGSPATFTALMSTDSLLDLWQVHRAVESRAEHNASEEFIANTGETEGCAAHWIKASVQPDGRFSVTNSRTGFSKSYEPR
;
A
#
# COMPACT_ATOMS: atom_id res chain seq x y z
N MET A 1 -16.02 49.93 -51.19
CA MET A 1 -16.70 48.90 -50.47
C MET A 1 -15.67 48.08 -49.68
N LYS A 2 -15.58 48.29 -48.38
CA LYS A 2 -14.66 47.51 -47.50
C LYS A 2 -15.47 46.39 -46.86
N ALA A 3 -15.12 45.15 -47.14
CA ALA A 3 -15.72 43.99 -46.52
C ALA A 3 -15.20 43.84 -45.08
N LEU A 4 -16.14 43.82 -44.12
CA LEU A 4 -15.86 43.60 -42.72
C LEU A 4 -15.96 42.07 -42.46
N THR A 5 -14.85 41.43 -42.18
CA THR A 5 -14.82 39.99 -41.84
C THR A 5 -15.09 39.87 -40.34
N LEU A 6 -16.23 39.28 -39.98
CA LEU A 6 -16.62 39.00 -38.61
C LEU A 6 -15.98 37.67 -38.18
N ALA A 7 -15.00 37.71 -37.28
CA ALA A 7 -14.42 36.50 -36.67
C ALA A 7 -15.34 36.07 -35.51
N ILE A 8 -15.96 34.90 -35.65
CA ILE A 8 -16.74 34.26 -34.58
C ILE A 8 -15.75 33.47 -33.71
N LEU A 9 -15.57 33.94 -32.48
CA LEU A 9 -14.78 33.23 -31.45
C LEU A 9 -15.66 32.11 -30.85
N PHE A 10 -15.40 30.88 -31.15
CA PHE A 10 -16.00 29.75 -30.44
C PHE A 10 -15.35 29.61 -29.04
N VAL A 11 -16.06 30.05 -28.01
CA VAL A 11 -15.72 29.71 -26.63
C VAL A 11 -16.25 28.29 -26.38
N VAL A 12 -15.35 27.30 -26.38
CA VAL A 12 -15.65 25.97 -25.89
C VAL A 12 -15.74 26.07 -24.37
N ALA A 13 -16.97 26.13 -23.84
CA ALA A 13 -17.19 25.99 -22.41
C ALA A 13 -16.84 24.53 -22.04
N ALA A 14 -15.73 24.33 -21.33
CA ALA A 14 -15.49 23.07 -20.64
C ALA A 14 -16.62 22.91 -19.59
N GLY A 15 -17.55 21.98 -19.83
CA GLY A 15 -18.53 21.59 -18.83
C GLY A 15 -17.82 21.03 -17.59
N PRO A 16 -18.47 21.08 -16.40
CA PRO A 16 -17.93 20.44 -15.23
C PRO A 16 -17.72 18.95 -15.55
N LEU A 17 -16.50 18.47 -15.36
CA LEU A 17 -16.20 17.04 -15.37
C LEU A 17 -17.14 16.43 -14.32
N ALA A 18 -17.94 15.44 -14.72
CA ALA A 18 -18.71 14.64 -13.78
C ALA A 18 -17.68 13.98 -12.85
N THR A 19 -17.65 14.44 -11.59
CA THR A 19 -16.84 13.79 -10.55
C THR A 19 -17.53 12.46 -10.25
N GLY A 20 -17.12 11.39 -10.97
CA GLY A 20 -17.42 10.03 -10.56
C GLY A 20 -16.81 9.80 -9.18
N ALA A 21 -17.38 8.86 -8.42
CA ALA A 21 -16.79 8.47 -7.14
C ALA A 21 -15.37 7.93 -7.37
N THR A 22 -14.42 8.32 -6.52
CA THR A 22 -13.00 7.95 -6.60
C THR A 22 -12.73 6.63 -5.90
N LEU A 23 -11.68 5.92 -6.33
CA LEU A 23 -10.99 4.98 -5.46
C LEU A 23 -10.03 5.80 -4.59
N ASP A 24 -10.19 5.74 -3.28
CA ASP A 24 -9.32 6.44 -2.33
C ASP A 24 -8.44 5.44 -1.54
N ILE A 25 -7.14 5.71 -1.43
CA ILE A 25 -6.18 4.87 -0.71
C ILE A 25 -5.49 5.75 0.33
N TYR A 26 -5.60 5.40 1.61
CA TYR A 26 -4.97 6.13 2.72
C TYR A 26 -3.85 5.29 3.32
N TRP A 27 -2.67 5.87 3.47
CA TRP A 27 -1.60 5.38 4.33
C TRP A 27 -1.70 6.10 5.66
N ILE A 28 -2.26 5.40 6.64
CA ILE A 28 -2.50 5.94 7.98
C ILE A 28 -1.23 5.78 8.80
N ASP A 29 -0.82 6.84 9.48
CA ASP A 29 0.37 6.78 10.31
C ASP A 29 0.16 5.91 11.56
N VAL A 30 0.89 4.82 11.62
CA VAL A 30 1.01 3.92 12.78
C VAL A 30 2.47 3.75 13.20
N GLU A 31 3.30 4.75 12.89
CA GLU A 31 4.70 4.90 13.35
C GLU A 31 5.60 3.70 13.03
N GLY A 32 5.58 3.26 11.77
CA GLY A 32 6.41 2.17 11.27
C GLY A 32 5.80 0.78 11.41
N GLY A 33 4.50 0.72 11.68
CA GLY A 33 3.66 -0.40 11.31
C GLY A 33 2.98 -0.15 9.97
N ALA A 34 2.00 -0.97 9.61
CA ALA A 34 1.21 -0.81 8.40
C ALA A 34 -0.27 -0.60 8.72
N ALA A 35 -0.91 0.32 8.01
CA ALA A 35 -2.35 0.49 7.95
C ALA A 35 -2.70 1.19 6.63
N THR A 36 -3.09 0.40 5.63
CA THR A 36 -3.47 0.88 4.30
C THR A 36 -4.96 0.68 4.11
N LEU A 37 -5.71 1.79 4.10
CA LEU A 37 -7.16 1.78 3.91
C LEU A 37 -7.50 2.11 2.47
N VAL A 38 -8.26 1.22 1.84
CA VAL A 38 -8.82 1.39 0.50
C VAL A 38 -10.32 1.62 0.61
N VAL A 39 -10.81 2.66 -0.04
CA VAL A 39 -12.24 2.96 -0.16
C VAL A 39 -12.60 2.95 -1.64
N THR A 40 -13.45 2.00 -2.04
CA THR A 40 -13.85 1.85 -3.44
C THR A 40 -14.82 2.95 -3.88
N PRO A 41 -15.01 3.17 -5.20
CA PRO A 41 -16.03 4.08 -5.71
C PRO A 41 -17.45 3.75 -5.22
N ASP A 42 -17.71 2.49 -4.89
CA ASP A 42 -18.98 2.02 -4.34
C ASP A 42 -19.02 2.01 -2.79
N THR A 43 -18.07 2.70 -2.17
CA THR A 43 -17.95 2.90 -0.71
C THR A 43 -17.64 1.62 0.11
N GLU A 44 -17.15 0.56 -0.54
CA GLU A 44 -16.61 -0.59 0.20
C GLU A 44 -15.27 -0.22 0.84
N THR A 45 -15.06 -0.68 2.07
CA THR A 45 -13.89 -0.34 2.89
C THR A 45 -13.03 -1.58 3.15
N ILE A 46 -11.79 -1.53 2.71
CA ILE A 46 -10.80 -2.60 2.85
C ILE A 46 -9.59 -2.04 3.59
N LEU A 47 -9.27 -2.58 4.75
CA LEU A 47 -8.07 -2.21 5.51
C LEU A 47 -7.06 -3.35 5.46
N MET A 48 -5.86 -3.09 4.97
CA MET A 48 -4.72 -3.98 5.12
C MET A 48 -3.89 -3.53 6.30
N ASP A 49 -3.80 -4.39 7.31
CA ASP A 49 -3.09 -4.22 8.57
C ASP A 49 -3.65 -3.13 9.50
N ALA A 50 -3.31 -3.19 10.78
CA ALA A 50 -3.86 -2.32 11.83
C ALA A 50 -2.80 -1.82 12.84
N GLY A 51 -1.53 -1.82 12.44
CA GLY A 51 -0.44 -1.30 13.27
C GLY A 51 -0.13 -2.14 14.50
N TRP A 52 0.44 -1.48 15.51
CA TRP A 52 0.99 -2.07 16.71
C TRP A 52 -0.06 -2.35 17.78
N PRO A 53 0.16 -3.37 18.64
CA PRO A 53 -0.64 -3.55 19.85
C PRO A 53 -0.16 -2.58 20.94
N GLY A 54 -1.02 -2.31 21.89
CA GLY A 54 -0.69 -1.46 23.05
C GLY A 54 -0.85 0.02 22.76
N PHE A 55 0.00 0.86 23.33
CA PHE A 55 -0.10 2.32 23.23
C PHE A 55 -1.52 2.84 23.50
N GLU A 56 -2.24 2.21 24.44
CA GLU A 56 -3.63 2.54 24.78
C GLU A 56 -4.61 2.49 23.58
N GLY A 57 -4.28 1.69 22.56
CA GLY A 57 -5.07 1.57 21.32
C GLY A 57 -4.87 2.69 20.33
N ARG A 58 -3.74 3.42 20.40
CA ARG A 58 -3.39 4.57 19.55
C ARG A 58 -3.65 4.29 18.07
N ASP A 59 -3.13 3.17 17.55
CA ASP A 59 -3.22 2.90 16.11
C ASP A 59 -4.65 2.58 15.68
N ALA A 60 -5.39 1.84 16.52
CA ALA A 60 -6.81 1.59 16.32
C ALA A 60 -7.63 2.90 16.33
N GLU A 61 -7.30 3.85 17.20
CA GLU A 61 -7.94 5.17 17.25
C GLU A 61 -7.65 5.98 15.99
N ARG A 62 -6.38 6.02 15.53
CA ARG A 62 -5.99 6.71 14.30
C ARG A 62 -6.74 6.16 13.07
N ILE A 63 -6.88 4.84 12.97
CA ILE A 63 -7.63 4.18 11.91
C ILE A 63 -9.13 4.52 12.00
N ALA A 64 -9.71 4.43 13.18
CA ALA A 64 -11.12 4.78 13.41
C ALA A 64 -11.40 6.26 13.11
N THR A 65 -10.47 7.16 13.44
CA THR A 65 -10.57 8.59 13.11
C THR A 65 -10.62 8.80 11.59
N VAL A 66 -9.71 8.20 10.82
CA VAL A 66 -9.74 8.32 9.35
C VAL A 66 -11.03 7.74 8.76
N LEU A 67 -11.49 6.58 9.23
CA LEU A 67 -12.77 6.01 8.80
C LEU A 67 -13.97 6.93 9.12
N GLY A 68 -14.00 7.50 10.33
CA GLY A 68 -15.11 8.36 10.75
C GLY A 68 -15.09 9.76 10.15
N GLU A 69 -13.93 10.41 10.13
CA GLU A 69 -13.82 11.83 9.74
C GLU A 69 -13.54 12.04 8.27
N GLU A 70 -12.68 11.20 7.64
CA GLU A 70 -12.31 11.36 6.23
C GLU A 70 -13.21 10.57 5.27
N VAL A 71 -13.62 9.35 5.68
CA VAL A 71 -14.45 8.46 4.85
C VAL A 71 -15.94 8.63 5.18
N GLY A 72 -16.27 8.95 6.43
CA GLY A 72 -17.66 9.05 6.91
C GLY A 72 -18.36 7.71 7.09
N LYS A 73 -17.58 6.60 7.17
CA LYS A 73 -18.09 5.24 7.33
C LYS A 73 -17.27 4.48 8.37
N LEU A 74 -17.79 4.35 9.58
CA LEU A 74 -17.11 3.68 10.69
C LEU A 74 -17.38 2.16 10.69
N GLU A 75 -17.08 1.48 9.60
CA GLU A 75 -17.09 0.02 9.47
C GLU A 75 -16.09 -0.44 8.41
N LEU A 76 -15.66 -1.69 8.47
CA LEU A 76 -14.82 -2.34 7.48
C LEU A 76 -15.57 -3.51 6.84
N ASP A 77 -15.65 -3.53 5.52
CA ASP A 77 -16.17 -4.67 4.78
C ASP A 77 -15.14 -5.80 4.78
N TYR A 78 -13.84 -5.46 4.68
CA TYR A 78 -12.74 -6.43 4.76
C TYR A 78 -11.59 -5.87 5.60
N PHE A 79 -11.04 -6.73 6.45
CA PHE A 79 -9.72 -6.58 7.05
C PHE A 79 -8.79 -7.63 6.45
N ILE A 80 -7.65 -7.22 5.93
CA ILE A 80 -6.63 -8.10 5.37
C ILE A 80 -5.42 -8.09 6.31
N ALA A 81 -5.08 -9.24 6.91
CA ALA A 81 -3.81 -9.42 7.56
C ALA A 81 -2.77 -9.78 6.50
N SER A 82 -1.82 -8.87 6.24
CA SER A 82 -0.73 -9.20 5.34
C SER A 82 0.07 -10.38 5.86
N HIS A 83 0.45 -10.33 7.12
CA HIS A 83 1.14 -11.38 7.87
C HIS A 83 1.02 -11.12 9.37
N PHE A 84 1.44 -12.08 10.20
CA PHE A 84 1.22 -12.02 11.65
C PHE A 84 2.42 -11.48 12.42
N HIS A 85 2.88 -10.26 12.08
CA HIS A 85 3.78 -9.49 12.92
C HIS A 85 3.04 -8.41 13.70
N ARG A 86 3.65 -7.99 14.81
CA ARG A 86 3.01 -7.09 15.78
C ARG A 86 2.64 -5.74 15.23
N ASP A 87 3.42 -5.22 14.32
CA ASP A 87 3.24 -3.93 13.67
C ASP A 87 2.27 -3.96 12.48
N HIS A 88 1.66 -5.13 12.24
CA HIS A 88 0.66 -5.37 11.20
C HIS A 88 -0.68 -5.78 11.80
N THR A 89 -0.71 -6.87 12.57
CA THR A 89 -1.97 -7.38 13.15
C THR A 89 -2.14 -7.04 14.63
N GLY A 90 -1.15 -6.37 15.23
CA GLY A 90 -1.17 -6.11 16.68
C GLY A 90 -2.31 -5.21 17.14
N GLY A 91 -2.74 -4.26 16.32
CA GLY A 91 -3.83 -3.35 16.62
C GLY A 91 -5.23 -3.89 16.34
N VAL A 92 -5.36 -5.07 15.69
CA VAL A 92 -6.65 -5.54 15.16
C VAL A 92 -7.71 -5.77 16.24
N ALA A 93 -7.33 -6.33 17.39
CA ALA A 93 -8.29 -6.56 18.49
C ALA A 93 -8.85 -5.24 19.04
N ALA A 94 -7.97 -4.26 19.29
CA ALA A 94 -8.39 -2.93 19.72
C ALA A 94 -9.20 -2.16 18.65
N LEU A 95 -8.92 -2.41 17.37
CA LEU A 95 -9.70 -1.86 16.26
C LEU A 95 -11.11 -2.47 16.22
N ALA A 96 -11.22 -3.78 16.38
CA ALA A 96 -12.51 -4.48 16.35
C ALA A 96 -13.46 -4.08 17.51
N GLU A 97 -12.92 -3.55 18.59
CA GLU A 97 -13.72 -2.95 19.67
C GLU A 97 -14.34 -1.59 19.28
N ARG A 98 -13.79 -0.90 18.27
CA ARG A 98 -14.20 0.45 17.83
C ARG A 98 -14.94 0.42 16.50
N VAL A 99 -14.56 -0.49 15.62
CA VAL A 99 -14.98 -0.55 14.22
C VAL A 99 -15.49 -1.96 13.92
N PRO A 100 -16.77 -2.15 13.55
CA PRO A 100 -17.27 -3.42 13.05
C PRO A 100 -16.47 -3.87 11.82
N ILE A 101 -15.99 -5.12 11.85
CA ILE A 101 -15.28 -5.74 10.73
C ILE A 101 -16.08 -6.95 10.26
N ARG A 102 -16.49 -6.96 8.99
CA ARG A 102 -17.36 -8.00 8.44
C ARG A 102 -16.62 -9.27 8.07
N ASN A 103 -15.49 -9.12 7.37
CA ASN A 103 -14.70 -10.24 6.86
C ASN A 103 -13.23 -10.04 7.20
N PHE A 104 -12.55 -11.15 7.50
CA PHE A 104 -11.10 -11.19 7.71
C PHE A 104 -10.46 -12.05 6.64
N VAL A 105 -9.40 -11.55 6.02
CA VAL A 105 -8.62 -12.25 5.00
C VAL A 105 -7.19 -12.39 5.48
N ASP A 106 -6.60 -13.58 5.32
CA ASP A 106 -5.23 -13.86 5.74
C ASP A 106 -4.57 -14.95 4.87
N HIS A 107 -3.29 -15.22 5.07
CA HIS A 107 -2.58 -16.28 4.34
C HIS A 107 -2.82 -17.70 4.90
N GLY A 108 -3.65 -17.88 5.90
CA GLY A 108 -3.86 -19.12 6.67
C GLY A 108 -3.20 -19.03 8.04
N ASP A 109 -2.85 -20.15 8.64
CA ASP A 109 -2.30 -20.19 9.99
C ASP A 109 -0.87 -19.62 10.03
N SER A 110 -0.55 -18.90 11.11
CA SER A 110 0.79 -18.34 11.32
C SER A 110 1.85 -19.43 11.31
N VAL A 111 2.97 -19.14 10.65
CA VAL A 111 4.11 -20.07 10.58
C VAL A 111 5.05 -19.92 11.76
N GLU A 112 4.85 -18.92 12.61
CA GLU A 112 5.68 -18.63 13.78
C GLU A 112 5.06 -19.10 15.11
N VAL A 113 3.92 -19.78 15.06
CA VAL A 113 3.36 -20.46 16.24
C VAL A 113 4.36 -21.45 16.81
N GLY A 114 4.60 -21.35 18.12
CA GLY A 114 5.59 -22.15 18.84
C GLY A 114 7.03 -21.60 18.77
N TRP A 115 7.27 -20.48 18.08
CA TRP A 115 8.60 -19.87 18.07
C TRP A 115 8.89 -19.11 19.38
N ASN A 116 7.88 -18.40 19.87
CA ASN A 116 7.94 -17.70 21.15
C ASN A 116 6.53 -17.30 21.61
N GLU A 117 6.38 -17.03 22.90
CA GLU A 117 5.11 -16.66 23.53
C GLU A 117 4.42 -15.46 22.87
N ARG A 118 5.19 -14.46 22.43
CA ARG A 118 4.60 -13.25 21.80
C ARG A 118 3.98 -13.53 20.44
N ALA A 119 4.57 -14.44 19.66
CA ALA A 119 4.00 -14.87 18.38
C ALA A 119 2.72 -15.67 18.61
N ASP A 120 2.73 -16.54 19.63
CA ASP A 120 1.55 -17.33 20.00
C ASP A 120 0.39 -16.44 20.50
N GLU A 121 0.68 -15.49 21.36
CA GLU A 121 -0.32 -14.51 21.87
C GLU A 121 -0.91 -13.66 20.73
N LEU A 122 -0.09 -13.17 19.82
CA LEU A 122 -0.51 -12.36 18.68
C LEU A 122 -1.45 -13.16 17.76
N TRP A 123 -1.04 -14.37 17.42
CA TRP A 123 -1.84 -15.28 16.62
C TRP A 123 -3.19 -15.61 17.29
N GLN A 124 -3.17 -15.96 18.58
CA GLN A 124 -4.40 -16.26 19.31
C GLN A 124 -5.34 -15.06 19.37
N SER A 125 -4.80 -13.86 19.65
CA SER A 125 -5.58 -12.61 19.65
C SER A 125 -6.25 -12.34 18.30
N TYR A 126 -5.54 -12.58 17.20
CA TYR A 126 -6.10 -12.43 15.85
C TYR A 126 -7.22 -13.44 15.60
N VAL A 127 -6.99 -14.72 15.90
CA VAL A 127 -7.98 -15.78 15.68
C VAL A 127 -9.24 -15.54 16.51
N ASP A 128 -9.09 -15.16 17.78
CA ASP A 128 -10.22 -14.85 18.66
C ASP A 128 -11.04 -13.65 18.15
N THR A 129 -10.37 -12.64 17.61
CA THR A 129 -11.01 -11.46 17.03
C THR A 129 -11.75 -11.78 15.74
N ALA A 130 -11.13 -12.53 14.84
CA ALA A 130 -11.68 -12.85 13.53
C ALA A 130 -12.81 -13.91 13.60
N GLY A 131 -12.65 -14.92 14.46
CA GLY A 131 -13.61 -16.02 14.61
C GLY A 131 -13.90 -16.72 13.28
N ASP A 132 -15.15 -17.08 13.05
CA ASP A 132 -15.60 -17.78 11.83
C ASP A 132 -15.65 -16.89 10.57
N ARG A 133 -15.28 -15.60 10.68
CA ARG A 133 -15.25 -14.64 9.55
C ARG A 133 -13.97 -14.70 8.73
N ARG A 134 -13.08 -15.62 9.05
CA ARG A 134 -11.79 -15.79 8.35
C ARG A 134 -11.96 -16.41 6.98
N MET A 135 -11.27 -15.87 6.00
CA MET A 135 -11.10 -16.42 4.66
C MET A 135 -9.62 -16.38 4.28
N ARG A 136 -9.17 -17.42 3.57
CA ARG A 136 -7.79 -17.49 3.10
C ARG A 136 -7.65 -16.79 1.76
N ALA A 137 -6.63 -15.94 1.63
CA ALA A 137 -6.22 -15.39 0.35
C ALA A 137 -5.47 -16.46 -0.47
N GLU A 138 -5.81 -16.56 -1.75
CA GLU A 138 -5.11 -17.39 -2.72
C GLU A 138 -4.71 -16.52 -3.94
N PRO A 139 -3.48 -16.63 -4.47
CA PRO A 139 -3.08 -15.91 -5.66
C PRO A 139 -4.03 -16.18 -6.84
N GLY A 140 -4.46 -15.12 -7.53
CA GLY A 140 -5.47 -15.16 -8.59
C GLY A 140 -6.92 -15.01 -8.12
N GLN A 141 -7.19 -15.16 -6.82
CA GLN A 141 -8.52 -14.92 -6.26
C GLN A 141 -8.84 -13.42 -6.27
N ARG A 142 -10.10 -13.07 -6.57
CA ARG A 142 -10.61 -11.69 -6.53
C ARG A 142 -11.58 -11.49 -5.38
N LEU A 143 -11.51 -10.31 -4.75
CA LEU A 143 -12.59 -9.87 -3.89
C LEU A 143 -13.81 -9.47 -4.75
N PRO A 144 -15.02 -9.82 -4.32
CA PRO A 144 -16.24 -9.49 -5.06
C PRO A 144 -16.66 -8.04 -4.81
N LEU A 145 -15.84 -7.08 -5.25
CA LEU A 145 -16.08 -5.65 -5.14
C LEU A 145 -16.79 -5.12 -6.40
N ALA A 146 -17.60 -4.08 -6.23
CA ALA A 146 -18.24 -3.42 -7.34
C ALA A 146 -17.26 -2.45 -8.03
N ASN A 147 -17.22 -2.46 -9.37
CA ASN A 147 -16.43 -1.52 -10.19
C ASN A 147 -14.93 -1.40 -9.84
N THR A 148 -14.38 -2.38 -9.11
CA THR A 148 -12.99 -2.41 -8.69
C THR A 148 -12.43 -3.82 -8.87
N ASP A 149 -11.42 -3.99 -9.71
CA ASP A 149 -10.73 -5.28 -9.86
C ASP A 149 -9.65 -5.39 -8.78
N PHE A 150 -9.94 -6.14 -7.73
CA PHE A 150 -9.03 -6.43 -6.62
C PHE A 150 -8.61 -7.89 -6.70
N VAL A 151 -7.35 -8.15 -7.01
CA VAL A 151 -6.81 -9.51 -7.13
C VAL A 151 -5.68 -9.74 -6.14
N PHE A 152 -5.74 -10.86 -5.39
CA PHE A 152 -4.62 -11.32 -4.59
C PHE A 152 -3.53 -11.85 -5.50
N VAL A 153 -2.29 -11.36 -5.34
CA VAL A 153 -1.16 -11.71 -6.21
C VAL A 153 -0.08 -12.51 -5.48
N ALA A 154 -0.10 -12.46 -4.15
CA ALA A 154 0.82 -13.20 -3.28
C ALA A 154 0.10 -13.66 -2.00
N ALA A 155 0.36 -14.86 -1.52
CA ALA A 155 -0.02 -15.36 -0.21
C ALA A 155 0.80 -16.61 0.13
N ARG A 156 1.29 -16.73 1.38
CA ARG A 156 1.97 -17.92 1.90
C ARG A 156 3.14 -18.41 1.04
N SER A 157 3.98 -17.49 0.55
CA SER A 157 5.08 -17.75 -0.40
C SER A 157 4.62 -18.43 -1.71
N ARG A 158 3.39 -18.17 -2.12
CA ARG A 158 2.83 -18.55 -3.42
C ARG A 158 2.46 -17.29 -4.17
N PHE A 159 2.61 -17.30 -5.47
CA PHE A 159 2.39 -16.18 -6.36
C PHE A 159 1.47 -16.61 -7.50
N LEU A 160 1.09 -15.68 -8.35
CA LEU A 160 0.41 -15.99 -9.60
C LEU A 160 1.23 -17.01 -10.40
N GLU A 161 0.57 -17.97 -11.01
CA GLU A 161 1.22 -18.98 -11.87
C GLU A 161 1.61 -18.40 -13.22
N GLU A 162 0.83 -17.41 -13.70
CA GLU A 162 1.04 -16.71 -14.97
C GLU A 162 1.00 -15.20 -14.76
N PRO A 163 1.74 -14.41 -15.55
CA PRO A 163 1.68 -12.96 -15.49
C PRO A 163 0.26 -12.44 -15.75
N LEU A 164 -0.12 -11.36 -15.08
CA LEU A 164 -1.41 -10.66 -15.28
C LEU A 164 -1.56 -10.10 -16.70
N SER A 165 -0.44 -9.84 -17.37
CA SER A 165 -0.38 -9.43 -18.77
C SER A 165 0.85 -10.08 -19.44
N PRO A 166 0.81 -10.39 -20.73
CA PRO A 166 1.98 -10.91 -21.43
C PRO A 166 3.19 -9.99 -21.27
N ALA A 167 4.30 -10.51 -20.76
CA ALA A 167 5.51 -9.73 -20.50
C ALA A 167 6.74 -10.45 -21.06
N PRO A 168 7.75 -9.70 -21.57
CA PRO A 168 9.03 -10.26 -21.95
C PRO A 168 9.82 -10.69 -20.69
N PRO A 169 10.86 -11.52 -20.87
CA PRO A 169 11.79 -11.80 -19.78
C PRO A 169 12.38 -10.52 -19.18
N ASN A 170 12.40 -10.44 -17.85
CA ASN A 170 12.94 -9.28 -17.14
C ASN A 170 14.48 -9.22 -17.28
N PRO A 171 15.05 -8.18 -17.92
CA PRO A 171 16.49 -8.08 -18.13
C PRO A 171 17.29 -7.91 -16.83
N HIS A 172 16.65 -7.45 -15.74
CA HIS A 172 17.29 -7.19 -14.44
C HIS A 172 17.51 -8.45 -13.61
N CYS A 173 17.03 -9.61 -14.06
CA CYS A 173 17.24 -10.88 -13.37
C CYS A 173 18.70 -11.35 -13.36
N ARG A 174 19.52 -10.87 -14.29
CA ARG A 174 20.94 -11.28 -14.38
C ARG A 174 21.75 -10.86 -13.15
N ASP A 175 21.39 -9.72 -12.56
CA ASP A 175 22.07 -9.08 -11.44
C ASP A 175 21.32 -9.24 -10.13
N ALA A 176 20.27 -10.05 -10.13
CA ALA A 176 19.46 -10.33 -8.94
C ALA A 176 20.21 -11.27 -7.98
N ALA A 177 20.92 -10.68 -7.02
CA ALA A 177 21.61 -11.44 -5.97
C ALA A 177 20.61 -11.87 -4.89
N ALA A 178 20.53 -13.18 -4.63
CA ALA A 178 19.73 -13.71 -3.54
C ALA A 178 20.35 -13.36 -2.16
N LYS A 179 19.48 -13.16 -1.19
CA LYS A 179 19.83 -13.05 0.24
C LYS A 179 19.45 -14.34 0.99
N GLN A 180 19.62 -14.34 2.30
CA GLN A 180 19.11 -15.43 3.14
C GLN A 180 17.58 -15.53 2.95
N ILE A 181 17.07 -16.73 2.74
CA ILE A 181 15.62 -16.96 2.58
C ILE A 181 14.93 -16.71 3.92
N ASP A 182 13.97 -15.82 3.91
CA ASP A 182 13.07 -15.63 5.02
C ASP A 182 12.02 -16.74 5.04
N ARG A 183 11.96 -17.48 6.15
CA ARG A 183 10.99 -18.55 6.36
C ARG A 183 9.89 -18.16 7.34
N GLY A 184 10.00 -16.95 7.91
CA GLY A 184 9.03 -16.37 8.83
C GLY A 184 7.83 -15.76 8.12
N GLU A 185 7.09 -14.98 8.87
CA GLU A 185 5.83 -14.37 8.48
C GLU A 185 5.98 -13.42 7.29
N ASN A 186 7.04 -12.59 7.20
CA ASN A 186 7.22 -11.67 6.06
C ASN A 186 7.17 -12.40 4.72
N GLY A 187 7.83 -13.58 4.63
CA GLY A 187 7.80 -14.40 3.43
C GLY A 187 6.42 -14.99 3.11
N LYS A 188 5.43 -14.84 4.00
CA LYS A 188 4.05 -15.32 3.83
C LYS A 188 3.07 -14.19 3.48
N SER A 189 3.54 -12.96 3.39
CA SER A 189 2.70 -11.79 3.16
C SER A 189 1.64 -12.02 2.08
N VAL A 190 0.42 -11.61 2.41
CA VAL A 190 -0.64 -11.41 1.41
C VAL A 190 -0.29 -10.15 0.65
N GLY A 191 -0.31 -10.22 -0.66
CA GLY A 191 -0.20 -9.07 -1.55
C GLY A 191 -1.36 -9.01 -2.50
N PHE A 192 -1.71 -7.81 -2.93
CA PHE A 192 -2.79 -7.58 -3.87
C PHE A 192 -2.43 -6.53 -4.92
N LEU A 193 -3.15 -6.57 -6.03
CA LEU A 193 -3.16 -5.55 -7.06
C LEU A 193 -4.59 -5.07 -7.28
N ILE A 194 -4.77 -3.75 -7.32
CA ILE A 194 -6.06 -3.09 -7.61
C ILE A 194 -5.98 -2.42 -8.98
N ARG A 195 -7.08 -2.51 -9.76
CA ARG A 195 -7.25 -1.81 -11.04
C ARG A 195 -8.53 -0.99 -11.05
N VAL A 196 -8.42 0.25 -11.53
CA VAL A 196 -9.56 1.13 -11.86
C VAL A 196 -9.22 1.88 -13.13
N GLY A 197 -9.98 1.65 -14.21
CA GLY A 197 -9.58 2.14 -15.52
C GLY A 197 -8.20 1.61 -15.91
N ASP A 198 -7.28 2.51 -16.29
CA ASP A 198 -5.89 2.18 -16.63
C ASP A 198 -4.96 2.22 -15.40
N PHE A 199 -5.44 2.64 -14.24
CA PHE A 199 -4.64 2.73 -13.02
C PHE A 199 -4.41 1.37 -12.35
N GLU A 200 -3.17 1.13 -11.90
CA GLU A 200 -2.76 -0.05 -11.15
C GLU A 200 -2.04 0.31 -9.84
N PHE A 201 -2.53 -0.24 -8.72
CA PHE A 201 -1.90 -0.13 -7.39
C PHE A 201 -1.46 -1.50 -6.89
N LEU A 202 -0.20 -1.61 -6.45
CA LEU A 202 0.39 -2.83 -5.90
C LEU A 202 0.79 -2.63 -4.43
N ASP A 203 0.35 -3.55 -3.57
CA ASP A 203 0.80 -3.70 -2.19
C ASP A 203 1.16 -5.16 -1.91
N LEU A 204 2.36 -5.41 -1.41
CA LEU A 204 2.89 -6.75 -1.13
C LEU A 204 3.16 -6.99 0.36
N GLY A 205 2.68 -6.10 1.24
CA GLY A 205 3.00 -6.14 2.67
C GLY A 205 4.50 -6.11 2.92
N ASP A 206 5.01 -7.04 3.71
CA ASP A 206 6.43 -7.13 4.04
C ASP A 206 7.17 -8.25 3.27
N LEU A 207 6.69 -8.56 2.06
CA LEU A 207 7.28 -9.63 1.23
C LEU A 207 8.80 -9.47 1.13
N SER A 208 9.53 -10.54 1.49
CA SER A 208 10.99 -10.48 1.64
C SER A 208 11.70 -10.57 0.29
N TRP A 209 12.94 -10.08 0.23
CA TRP A 209 13.81 -9.89 -0.93
C TRP A 209 13.81 -11.03 -1.96
N ASN A 210 13.99 -12.30 -1.53
CA ASN A 210 14.05 -13.40 -2.48
C ASN A 210 12.70 -13.68 -3.13
N TYR A 211 11.61 -13.48 -2.41
CA TYR A 211 10.26 -13.63 -2.93
C TYR A 211 9.88 -12.48 -3.88
N GLU A 212 10.36 -11.25 -3.62
CA GLU A 212 10.25 -10.16 -4.59
C GLU A 212 10.98 -10.50 -5.90
N ILE A 213 12.18 -11.11 -5.83
CA ILE A 213 12.88 -11.59 -7.03
C ILE A 213 12.07 -12.68 -7.73
N GLU A 214 11.45 -13.60 -7.01
CA GLU A 214 10.63 -14.66 -7.58
C GLU A 214 9.42 -14.13 -8.34
N THR A 215 8.79 -13.05 -7.86
CA THR A 215 7.67 -12.39 -8.55
C THR A 215 8.10 -11.62 -9.81
N ALA A 216 9.38 -11.30 -9.93
CA ALA A 216 9.92 -10.50 -11.02
C ALA A 216 10.72 -11.29 -12.04
N CYS A 217 11.16 -12.52 -11.69
CA CYS A 217 12.10 -13.30 -12.48
C CYS A 217 11.61 -14.75 -12.69
N PRO A 218 11.75 -15.30 -13.92
CA PRO A 218 12.34 -14.68 -15.11
C PRO A 218 11.46 -13.64 -15.79
N VAL A 219 10.19 -13.57 -15.43
CA VAL A 219 9.18 -12.67 -16.00
C VAL A 219 8.47 -11.95 -14.88
N ASN A 220 8.15 -10.68 -15.06
CA ASN A 220 7.37 -9.90 -14.11
C ASN A 220 5.91 -10.41 -14.10
N LEU A 221 5.44 -10.86 -12.94
CA LEU A 221 4.09 -11.42 -12.77
C LEU A 221 2.99 -10.34 -12.72
N PHE A 222 3.34 -9.11 -12.35
CA PHE A 222 2.36 -8.07 -12.04
C PHE A 222 2.16 -7.05 -13.16
N GLY A 223 3.17 -6.86 -14.00
CA GLY A 223 3.20 -5.78 -14.98
C GLY A 223 3.87 -4.52 -14.42
N ALA A 224 3.80 -3.43 -15.17
CA ALA A 224 4.18 -2.10 -14.68
C ALA A 224 3.01 -1.52 -13.89
N VAL A 225 3.28 -0.81 -12.79
CA VAL A 225 2.24 -0.26 -11.90
C VAL A 225 2.37 1.26 -11.79
N ASP A 226 1.25 1.94 -11.57
CA ASP A 226 1.24 3.40 -11.41
C ASP A 226 1.58 3.80 -9.99
N LEU A 227 1.04 3.07 -9.01
CA LEU A 227 1.24 3.32 -7.60
C LEU A 227 1.76 2.05 -6.90
N TYR A 228 2.77 2.21 -6.08
CA TYR A 228 3.40 1.11 -5.35
C TYR A 228 3.54 1.44 -3.87
N GLN A 229 2.98 0.62 -2.99
CA GLN A 229 3.37 0.64 -1.59
C GLN A 229 4.73 -0.02 -1.45
N VAL A 230 5.71 0.75 -0.98
CA VAL A 230 7.07 0.23 -0.80
C VAL A 230 7.06 -0.91 0.20
N THR A 231 7.44 -2.08 -0.27
CA THR A 231 7.44 -3.32 0.52
C THR A 231 8.25 -3.16 1.81
N HIS A 232 7.71 -3.72 2.92
CA HIS A 232 8.40 -3.83 4.20
C HIS A 232 8.88 -2.48 4.74
N HIS A 233 8.03 -1.46 4.69
CA HIS A 233 8.32 -0.10 5.15
C HIS A 233 9.61 0.52 4.55
N GLY A 234 10.12 -0.04 3.46
CA GLY A 234 11.42 0.33 2.89
C GLY A 234 12.63 -0.21 3.66
N MET A 235 12.50 -1.32 4.39
CA MET A 235 13.61 -2.00 5.03
C MET A 235 14.52 -2.71 4.01
N HIS A 236 15.82 -2.81 4.33
CA HIS A 236 16.80 -3.44 3.43
C HIS A 236 16.63 -4.96 3.23
N MET A 237 15.75 -5.60 4.00
CA MET A 237 15.39 -7.02 3.85
C MET A 237 14.42 -7.25 2.69
N SER A 238 13.89 -6.19 2.11
CA SER A 238 13.05 -6.13 0.92
C SER A 238 13.58 -5.04 -0.02
N GLY A 239 12.81 -4.67 -1.05
CA GLY A 239 13.21 -3.64 -2.00
C GLY A 239 14.24 -4.14 -3.01
N ALA A 240 14.12 -5.37 -3.50
CA ALA A 240 15.00 -5.95 -4.49
C ALA A 240 15.01 -5.13 -5.79
N PRO A 241 16.16 -4.60 -6.26
CA PRO A 241 16.20 -3.75 -7.44
C PRO A 241 15.64 -4.41 -8.71
N ALA A 242 15.77 -5.74 -8.83
CA ALA A 242 15.21 -6.49 -9.95
C ALA A 242 13.67 -6.44 -9.96
N HIS A 243 13.05 -6.46 -8.78
CA HIS A 243 11.61 -6.33 -8.61
C HIS A 243 11.15 -4.89 -8.90
N ILE A 244 11.74 -3.90 -8.22
CA ILE A 244 11.36 -2.48 -8.38
C ILE A 244 11.46 -2.05 -9.85
N ARG A 245 12.55 -2.42 -10.54
CA ARG A 245 12.73 -2.12 -11.96
C ARG A 245 11.79 -2.90 -12.88
N ALA A 246 11.31 -4.07 -12.46
CA ALA A 246 10.34 -4.85 -13.23
C ALA A 246 8.95 -4.24 -13.16
N ILE A 247 8.50 -3.86 -11.97
CA ILE A 247 7.18 -3.23 -11.77
C ILE A 247 7.14 -1.76 -12.19
N GLN A 248 8.30 -1.11 -12.39
CA GLN A 248 8.43 0.25 -12.92
C GLN A 248 7.43 1.26 -12.32
N PRO A 249 7.36 1.45 -11.01
CA PRO A 249 6.34 2.32 -10.43
C PRO A 249 6.46 3.76 -10.92
N LEU A 250 5.33 4.46 -11.17
CA LEU A 250 5.33 5.91 -11.40
C LEU A 250 5.45 6.68 -10.10
N VAL A 251 4.71 6.24 -9.10
CA VAL A 251 4.70 6.83 -7.76
C VAL A 251 4.88 5.73 -6.74
N ALA A 252 5.69 5.97 -5.72
CA ALA A 252 5.84 5.08 -4.59
C ALA A 252 5.41 5.78 -3.30
N VAL A 253 4.75 5.04 -2.40
CA VAL A 253 4.46 5.50 -1.03
C VAL A 253 5.15 4.55 -0.05
N MET A 254 5.95 5.10 0.84
CA MET A 254 6.67 4.35 1.87
C MET A 254 5.99 4.57 3.22
N ASN A 255 5.41 3.52 3.77
CA ASN A 255 4.74 3.51 5.07
C ASN A 255 5.72 3.31 6.24
N ASN A 256 6.86 3.99 6.17
CA ASN A 256 7.88 3.93 7.21
C ASN A 256 7.48 4.72 8.47
N GLY A 257 8.06 4.36 9.59
CA GLY A 257 8.05 5.16 10.81
C GLY A 257 9.28 6.07 10.93
N PRO A 258 9.40 6.82 12.03
CA PRO A 258 10.57 7.67 12.26
C PRO A 258 11.86 6.86 12.42
N ARG A 259 11.79 5.66 13.02
CA ARG A 259 12.94 4.79 13.31
C ARG A 259 12.85 3.39 12.70
N LYS A 260 11.78 3.07 12.00
CA LYS A 260 11.58 1.78 11.32
C LYS A 260 11.33 2.00 9.84
N GLY A 261 12.01 1.27 8.99
CA GLY A 261 11.93 1.43 7.53
C GLY A 261 12.80 2.57 7.00
N GLY A 262 12.54 2.98 5.77
CA GLY A 262 13.25 4.08 5.13
C GLY A 262 14.75 3.85 4.97
N SER A 263 15.19 2.62 4.70
CA SER A 263 16.62 2.33 4.57
C SER A 263 17.24 3.03 3.36
N PRO A 264 18.49 3.53 3.47
CA PRO A 264 19.20 4.16 2.35
C PRO A 264 19.30 3.27 1.10
N ALA A 265 19.39 1.95 1.29
CA ALA A 265 19.50 1.00 0.17
C ALA A 265 18.20 0.95 -0.63
N THR A 266 17.04 0.85 0.04
CA THR A 266 15.72 0.85 -0.62
C THR A 266 15.43 2.20 -1.27
N PHE A 267 15.71 3.30 -0.56
CA PHE A 267 15.61 4.66 -1.12
C PHE A 267 16.41 4.78 -2.42
N THR A 268 17.68 4.35 -2.42
CA THR A 268 18.54 4.40 -3.60
C THR A 268 18.02 3.53 -4.75
N ALA A 269 17.50 2.33 -4.44
CA ALA A 269 16.92 1.45 -5.44
C ALA A 269 15.70 2.09 -6.11
N LEU A 270 14.80 2.70 -5.34
CA LEU A 270 13.65 3.44 -5.85
C LEU A 270 14.09 4.63 -6.72
N MET A 271 14.93 5.51 -6.17
CA MET A 271 15.36 6.74 -6.87
C MET A 271 16.24 6.48 -8.10
N SER A 272 16.80 5.26 -8.25
CA SER A 272 17.53 4.84 -9.45
C SER A 272 16.64 4.17 -10.51
N THR A 273 15.33 4.12 -10.29
CA THR A 273 14.37 3.55 -11.23
C THR A 273 13.83 4.64 -12.14
N ASP A 274 14.11 4.54 -13.43
CA ASP A 274 13.85 5.60 -14.44
C ASP A 274 12.38 6.00 -14.53
N SER A 275 11.47 5.11 -14.17
CA SER A 275 10.02 5.36 -14.22
C SER A 275 9.50 6.17 -13.02
N LEU A 276 10.22 6.17 -11.89
CA LEU A 276 9.73 6.80 -10.68
C LEU A 276 9.75 8.32 -10.77
N LEU A 277 8.58 8.92 -10.67
CA LEU A 277 8.43 10.37 -10.67
C LEU A 277 8.59 10.94 -9.25
N ASP A 278 7.96 10.30 -8.25
CA ASP A 278 7.99 10.77 -6.86
C ASP A 278 7.92 9.61 -5.87
N LEU A 279 8.60 9.81 -4.74
CA LEU A 279 8.49 9.01 -3.53
C LEU A 279 7.81 9.83 -2.44
N TRP A 280 6.72 9.32 -1.88
CA TRP A 280 6.04 9.86 -0.71
C TRP A 280 6.40 9.02 0.52
N GLN A 281 6.53 9.66 1.69
CA GLN A 281 6.87 8.98 2.94
C GLN A 281 5.87 9.33 4.04
N VAL A 282 5.40 8.34 4.79
CA VAL A 282 4.54 8.57 5.95
C VAL A 282 5.33 9.29 7.05
N HIS A 283 6.59 8.91 7.25
CA HIS A 283 7.50 9.60 8.17
C HIS A 283 8.83 9.95 7.51
N ARG A 284 9.48 11.00 8.03
CA ARG A 284 10.92 11.18 7.86
C ARG A 284 11.65 10.04 8.57
N ALA A 285 12.49 9.30 7.85
CA ALA A 285 13.39 8.33 8.45
C ALA A 285 14.53 9.06 9.16
N VAL A 286 14.44 9.23 10.48
CA VAL A 286 15.37 10.08 11.26
C VAL A 286 16.77 9.48 11.40
N GLU A 287 16.91 8.16 11.25
CA GLU A 287 18.21 7.47 11.26
C GLU A 287 18.90 7.49 9.89
N SER A 288 18.16 7.83 8.84
CA SER A 288 18.69 8.03 7.50
C SER A 288 19.18 9.47 7.33
N ARG A 289 20.18 9.66 6.46
CA ARG A 289 20.62 11.01 6.12
C ARG A 289 19.55 11.75 5.35
N ALA A 290 19.61 13.08 5.35
CA ALA A 290 18.63 13.91 4.63
C ALA A 290 18.49 13.54 3.15
N GLU A 291 19.61 13.21 2.49
CA GLU A 291 19.64 12.80 1.08
C GLU A 291 18.97 11.43 0.80
N HIS A 292 18.62 10.67 1.84
CA HIS A 292 17.89 9.40 1.74
C HIS A 292 16.45 9.52 2.26
N ASN A 293 15.91 10.73 2.23
CA ASN A 293 14.49 11.02 2.45
C ASN A 293 13.95 11.82 1.26
N ALA A 294 12.66 11.73 1.01
CA ALA A 294 11.97 12.59 0.06
C ALA A 294 12.05 14.07 0.49
N SER A 295 11.74 15.00 -0.41
CA SER A 295 11.60 16.41 -0.02
C SER A 295 10.44 16.60 0.95
N GLU A 296 10.50 17.66 1.74
CA GLU A 296 9.64 17.84 2.93
C GLU A 296 8.14 17.85 2.60
N GLU A 297 7.75 18.36 1.44
CA GLU A 297 6.36 18.39 0.97
C GLU A 297 5.77 16.99 0.74
N PHE A 298 6.61 15.99 0.45
CA PHE A 298 6.22 14.60 0.26
C PHE A 298 6.22 13.75 1.54
N ILE A 299 6.59 14.34 2.70
CA ILE A 299 6.66 13.64 3.98
C ILE A 299 5.49 14.07 4.87
N ALA A 300 4.65 13.11 5.29
CA ALA A 300 3.49 13.42 6.10
C ALA A 300 3.84 13.77 7.56
N ASN A 301 4.80 13.08 8.18
CA ASN A 301 5.22 13.31 9.56
C ASN A 301 6.72 13.53 9.63
N THR A 302 7.14 14.64 10.21
CA THR A 302 8.57 15.07 10.25
C THR A 302 9.21 14.96 11.61
N GLY A 303 8.41 14.80 12.66
CA GLY A 303 8.85 14.64 14.05
C GLY A 303 9.12 13.20 14.45
N GLU A 304 9.55 13.02 15.70
CA GLU A 304 9.61 11.72 16.35
C GLU A 304 8.24 11.32 16.95
N THR A 305 8.16 10.14 17.55
CA THR A 305 6.92 9.53 18.06
C THR A 305 6.17 10.38 19.07
N GLU A 306 6.88 11.07 19.97
CA GLU A 306 6.24 11.90 21.00
C GLU A 306 5.58 13.14 20.38
N GLY A 307 4.24 13.23 20.55
CA GLY A 307 3.46 14.34 20.00
C GLY A 307 3.20 14.25 18.49
N CYS A 308 3.37 13.09 17.87
CA CYS A 308 3.06 12.90 16.46
C CYS A 308 1.58 13.12 16.17
N ALA A 309 1.28 14.02 15.22
CA ALA A 309 -0.08 14.41 14.85
C ALA A 309 -0.79 13.38 13.94
N ALA A 310 -0.13 12.30 13.58
CA ALA A 310 -0.66 11.21 12.77
C ALA A 310 -1.22 11.65 11.39
N HIS A 311 -0.47 12.47 10.69
CA HIS A 311 -0.82 12.86 9.33
C HIS A 311 -0.75 11.66 8.37
N TRP A 312 -1.76 11.54 7.53
CA TRP A 312 -1.84 10.51 6.50
C TRP A 312 -1.38 11.01 5.12
N ILE A 313 -1.09 10.07 4.24
CA ILE A 313 -0.99 10.27 2.79
C ILE A 313 -2.21 9.64 2.15
N LYS A 314 -2.80 10.30 1.14
CA LYS A 314 -3.96 9.81 0.41
C LYS A 314 -3.72 9.85 -1.09
N ALA A 315 -3.97 8.74 -1.78
CA ALA A 315 -4.16 8.73 -3.22
C ALA A 315 -5.66 8.75 -3.54
N SER A 316 -6.08 9.57 -4.51
CA SER A 316 -7.46 9.63 -5.02
C SER A 316 -7.43 9.37 -6.52
N VAL A 317 -8.06 8.29 -6.97
CA VAL A 317 -8.06 7.80 -8.34
C VAL A 317 -9.41 8.05 -8.99
N GLN A 318 -9.40 8.72 -10.12
CA GLN A 318 -10.59 8.97 -10.93
C GLN A 318 -10.98 7.72 -11.74
N PRO A 319 -12.23 7.61 -12.22
CA PRO A 319 -12.68 6.47 -13.03
C PRO A 319 -11.89 6.26 -14.32
N ASP A 320 -11.20 7.27 -14.83
CA ASP A 320 -10.34 7.22 -16.01
C ASP A 320 -8.87 6.84 -15.68
N GLY A 321 -8.57 6.54 -14.41
CA GLY A 321 -7.25 6.15 -13.93
C GLY A 321 -6.36 7.33 -13.52
N ARG A 322 -6.68 8.58 -13.85
CA ARG A 322 -5.92 9.73 -13.35
C ARG A 322 -5.98 9.78 -11.83
N PHE A 323 -4.88 10.09 -11.19
CA PHE A 323 -4.85 10.11 -9.73
C PHE A 323 -4.05 11.29 -9.18
N SER A 324 -4.33 11.63 -7.94
CA SER A 324 -3.56 12.61 -7.17
C SER A 324 -3.14 11.99 -5.84
N VAL A 325 -1.96 12.41 -5.36
CA VAL A 325 -1.49 12.05 -4.02
C VAL A 325 -1.41 13.31 -3.17
N THR A 326 -1.91 13.25 -1.95
CA THR A 326 -2.05 14.39 -1.03
C THR A 326 -1.42 14.07 0.32
N ASN A 327 -0.69 15.03 0.86
CA ASN A 327 -0.13 15.03 2.22
C ASN A 327 -1.04 15.84 3.15
N SER A 328 -1.64 15.20 4.15
CA SER A 328 -2.59 15.87 5.06
C SER A 328 -1.94 16.90 5.98
N ARG A 329 -0.61 16.81 6.24
CA ARG A 329 0.13 17.80 7.05
C ARG A 329 0.16 19.17 6.40
N THR A 330 0.39 19.21 5.10
CA THR A 330 0.66 20.45 4.36
C THR A 330 -0.45 20.85 3.41
N GLY A 331 -1.35 19.92 3.08
CA GLY A 331 -2.31 20.07 1.98
C GLY A 331 -1.64 20.01 0.59
N PHE A 332 -0.32 19.72 0.52
CA PHE A 332 0.35 19.57 -0.76
C PHE A 332 -0.22 18.37 -1.52
N SER A 333 -0.59 18.60 -2.78
CA SER A 333 -1.17 17.58 -3.64
C SER A 333 -0.52 17.64 -5.03
N LYS A 334 -0.24 16.47 -5.62
CA LYS A 334 0.30 16.35 -6.97
C LYS A 334 -0.50 15.34 -7.77
N SER A 335 -0.81 15.68 -9.02
CA SER A 335 -1.58 14.83 -9.94
C SER A 335 -0.66 14.08 -10.89
N TYR A 336 -1.11 12.89 -11.30
CA TYR A 336 -0.38 11.97 -12.16
C TYR A 336 -1.35 11.37 -13.19
N GLU A 337 -0.81 11.03 -14.35
CA GLU A 337 -1.50 10.30 -15.40
C GLU A 337 -1.08 8.83 -15.32
N PRO A 338 -2.01 7.86 -15.40
CA PRO A 338 -1.67 6.44 -15.51
C PRO A 338 -0.97 6.17 -16.83
N ARG A 339 -0.37 5.00 -16.97
CA ARG A 339 0.32 4.57 -18.21
C ARG A 339 -0.63 4.01 -19.24
#